data_2ed539ce6ac0ce44b38d1beb5ed48b21
#
_entry.id   2ed539ce6ac0ce44b38d1beb5ed48b21
#
_cell.length_a   1.000
_cell.length_b   1.000
_cell.length_c   1.000
_cell.angle_alpha   90.00
_cell.angle_beta   90.00
_cell.angle_gamma   90.00
#
_symmetry.space_group_name_H-M   'P 1'
#
loop_
_entity.id
_entity.type
_entity.pdbx_description
1 polymer ?
#
loop_
_entity_poly.entity_id
_entity_poly.type
_entity_poly.pdbx_seq_one_letter_code
_entity_poly.pdbx_strand_id
1 'polypeptide(L)'
;MKILVTGHKGFIGSHVYEHLTQIGYDVDGLDRPDDIGDFKTDKMYSVVIHLAAYAALRDSVKNPDKFWENNVKKSQPLFDYCRKYNVRLLYASSAGAHGWWQNPYAITKKMNEIQAPLNSVGMRFFNVWAEKGSRDDMLYEMLKQ
;
A
#
# COMPACT_ATOMS: atom_id res chain seq x y z
N MET A 1 -17.95 -9.48 -7.12
CA MET A 1 -17.38 -8.55 -6.09
C MET A 1 -16.30 -7.73 -6.78
N LYS A 2 -16.42 -6.41 -6.76
CA LYS A 2 -15.47 -5.52 -7.42
C LYS A 2 -14.42 -5.05 -6.42
N ILE A 3 -13.13 -5.21 -6.76
CA ILE A 3 -11.98 -4.92 -5.89
C ILE A 3 -11.11 -3.85 -6.57
N LEU A 4 -10.63 -2.88 -5.80
CA LEU A 4 -9.58 -1.96 -6.23
C LEU A 4 -8.25 -2.35 -5.58
N VAL A 5 -7.20 -2.50 -6.39
CA VAL A 5 -5.83 -2.69 -5.90
C VAL A 5 -4.98 -1.47 -6.29
N THR A 6 -4.51 -0.71 -5.33
CA THR A 6 -3.56 0.38 -5.60
C THR A 6 -2.14 -0.11 -5.44
N GLY A 7 -1.22 0.40 -6.25
CA GLY A 7 0.15 -0.11 -6.30
C GLY A 7 0.26 -1.47 -7.00
N HIS A 8 -0.69 -1.79 -7.89
CA HIS A 8 -0.81 -3.08 -8.56
C HIS A 8 0.35 -3.42 -9.52
N LYS A 9 1.17 -2.44 -9.90
CA LYS A 9 2.39 -2.66 -10.69
C LYS A 9 3.64 -2.83 -9.82
N GLY A 10 3.51 -2.66 -8.49
CA GLY A 10 4.58 -2.90 -7.54
C GLY A 10 4.79 -4.40 -7.24
N PHE A 11 5.84 -4.72 -6.49
CA PHE A 11 6.19 -6.10 -6.16
C PHE A 11 5.03 -6.89 -5.51
N ILE A 12 4.53 -6.45 -4.36
CA ILE A 12 3.43 -7.13 -3.68
C ILE A 12 2.13 -6.98 -4.47
N GLY A 13 1.90 -5.78 -5.02
CA GLY A 13 0.65 -5.45 -5.72
C GLY A 13 0.42 -6.27 -6.97
N SER A 14 1.46 -6.57 -7.75
CA SER A 14 1.32 -7.39 -8.96
C SER A 14 0.89 -8.82 -8.63
N HIS A 15 1.50 -9.43 -7.62
CA HIS A 15 1.11 -10.77 -7.18
C HIS A 15 -0.33 -10.84 -6.67
N VAL A 16 -0.74 -9.82 -5.89
CA VAL A 16 -2.13 -9.73 -5.39
C VAL A 16 -3.11 -9.53 -6.54
N TYR A 17 -2.80 -8.61 -7.45
CA TYR A 17 -3.65 -8.30 -8.60
C TYR A 17 -3.85 -9.51 -9.52
N GLU A 18 -2.75 -10.16 -9.91
CA GLU A 18 -2.76 -11.35 -10.73
C GLU A 18 -3.53 -12.50 -10.09
N HIS A 19 -3.25 -12.79 -8.81
CA HIS A 19 -3.93 -13.86 -8.10
C HIS A 19 -5.44 -13.65 -8.01
N LEU A 20 -5.89 -12.46 -7.61
CA LEU A 20 -7.31 -12.14 -7.52
C LEU A 20 -8.01 -12.24 -8.88
N THR A 21 -7.35 -11.81 -9.95
CA THR A 21 -7.87 -11.92 -11.33
C THR A 21 -7.99 -13.38 -11.74
N GLN A 22 -6.97 -14.20 -11.46
CA GLN A 22 -6.96 -15.63 -11.80
C GLN A 22 -8.07 -16.42 -11.12
N ILE A 23 -8.42 -16.08 -9.89
CA ILE A 23 -9.51 -16.72 -9.15
C ILE A 23 -10.88 -16.10 -9.43
N GLY A 24 -10.98 -15.22 -10.44
CA GLY A 24 -12.24 -14.75 -11.01
C GLY A 24 -12.88 -13.53 -10.36
N TYR A 25 -12.14 -12.73 -9.57
CA TYR A 25 -12.65 -11.43 -9.10
C TYR A 25 -12.58 -10.36 -10.19
N ASP A 26 -13.51 -9.41 -10.14
CA ASP A 26 -13.49 -8.19 -10.94
C ASP A 26 -12.55 -7.18 -10.26
N VAL A 27 -11.34 -7.00 -10.80
CA VAL A 27 -10.26 -6.24 -10.17
C VAL A 27 -9.85 -5.05 -11.02
N ASP A 28 -9.98 -3.85 -10.48
CA ASP A 28 -9.38 -2.63 -11.05
C ASP A 28 -8.01 -2.38 -10.40
N GLY A 29 -7.05 -1.91 -11.18
CA GLY A 29 -5.74 -1.49 -10.71
C GLY A 29 -5.56 0.03 -10.77
N LEU A 30 -4.96 0.64 -9.74
CA LEU A 30 -4.55 2.05 -9.73
C LEU A 30 -3.06 2.14 -9.41
N ASP A 31 -2.26 2.70 -10.32
CA ASP A 31 -0.82 2.90 -10.17
C ASP A 31 -0.34 3.95 -11.16
N ARG A 32 0.88 4.41 -11.01
CA ARG A 32 1.48 5.38 -11.93
C ARG A 32 1.32 4.94 -13.40
N PRO A 33 1.00 5.88 -14.33
CA PRO A 33 1.11 7.35 -14.16
C PRO A 33 -0.02 8.01 -13.35
N ASP A 34 -1.12 7.30 -13.05
CA ASP A 34 -2.23 7.86 -12.28
C ASP A 34 -1.81 8.08 -10.82
N ASP A 35 -2.10 9.26 -10.30
CA ASP A 35 -1.76 9.62 -8.91
C ASP A 35 -2.90 9.27 -7.96
N ILE A 36 -2.58 8.55 -6.90
CA ILE A 36 -3.56 8.20 -5.87
C ILE A 36 -4.13 9.43 -5.15
N GLY A 37 -3.38 10.52 -5.10
CA GLY A 37 -3.84 11.79 -4.55
C GLY A 37 -4.98 12.42 -5.33
N ASP A 38 -5.13 12.06 -6.60
CA ASP A 38 -6.21 12.51 -7.48
C ASP A 38 -7.37 11.51 -7.55
N PHE A 39 -7.37 10.50 -6.67
CA PHE A 39 -8.36 9.44 -6.69
C PHE A 39 -9.78 9.98 -6.60
N LYS A 40 -10.54 9.75 -7.67
CA LYS A 40 -11.98 10.02 -7.77
C LYS A 40 -12.62 8.91 -8.60
N THR A 41 -13.79 8.46 -8.19
CA THR A 41 -14.49 7.39 -8.91
C THR A 41 -15.98 7.41 -8.63
N ASP A 42 -16.76 7.07 -9.67
CA ASP A 42 -18.19 6.78 -9.54
C ASP A 42 -18.45 5.27 -9.35
N LYS A 43 -17.39 4.46 -9.46
CA LYS A 43 -17.48 3.01 -9.24
C LYS A 43 -17.62 2.69 -7.76
N MET A 44 -18.46 1.69 -7.46
CA MET A 44 -18.58 1.14 -6.12
C MET A 44 -17.69 -0.11 -5.99
N TYR A 45 -16.73 -0.04 -5.09
CA TYR A 45 -15.88 -1.19 -4.73
C TYR A 45 -16.41 -1.85 -3.46
N SER A 46 -16.35 -3.19 -3.42
CA SER A 46 -16.64 -3.96 -2.21
C SER A 46 -15.44 -3.97 -1.26
N VAL A 47 -14.23 -3.98 -1.84
CA VAL A 47 -12.96 -4.00 -1.11
C VAL A 47 -11.95 -3.09 -1.83
N VAL A 48 -11.17 -2.37 -1.04
CA VAL A 48 -9.98 -1.65 -1.50
C VAL A 48 -8.75 -2.28 -0.84
N ILE A 49 -7.75 -2.64 -1.66
CA ILE A 49 -6.44 -3.12 -1.21
C ILE A 49 -5.41 -2.05 -1.55
N HIS A 50 -4.98 -1.32 -0.52
CA HIS A 50 -4.07 -0.18 -0.68
C HIS A 50 -2.61 -0.58 -0.41
N LEU A 51 -1.85 -0.77 -1.49
CA LEU A 51 -0.43 -1.14 -1.46
C LEU A 51 0.48 -0.05 -2.03
N ALA A 52 -0.09 0.99 -2.66
CA ALA A 52 0.66 2.11 -3.22
C ALA A 52 1.36 2.90 -2.12
N ALA A 53 2.69 2.84 -2.07
CA ALA A 53 3.51 3.60 -1.14
C ALA A 53 4.97 3.63 -1.57
N TYR A 54 5.72 4.63 -1.11
CA TYR A 54 7.17 4.55 -1.07
C TYR A 54 7.59 3.71 0.15
N ALA A 55 8.45 2.71 -0.08
CA ALA A 55 8.83 1.71 0.94
C ALA A 55 10.34 1.67 1.26
N ALA A 56 11.17 2.46 0.57
CA ALA A 56 12.62 2.47 0.77
C ALA A 56 13.01 3.23 2.04
N LEU A 57 13.29 2.52 3.13
CA LEU A 57 13.60 3.09 4.44
C LEU A 57 14.75 4.11 4.37
N ARG A 58 15.86 3.75 3.71
CA ARG A 58 17.04 4.64 3.59
C ARG A 58 16.73 5.93 2.83
N ASP A 59 15.88 5.84 1.80
CA ASP A 59 15.44 7.02 1.02
C ASP A 59 14.53 7.91 1.87
N SER A 60 13.73 7.36 2.78
CA SER A 60 12.86 8.15 3.67
C SER A 60 13.63 9.06 4.60
N VAL A 61 14.83 8.66 5.03
CA VAL A 61 15.69 9.50 5.87
C VAL A 61 16.25 10.69 5.10
N LYS A 62 16.56 10.47 3.80
CA LYS A 62 17.06 11.54 2.91
C LYS A 62 15.96 12.48 2.44
N ASN A 63 14.76 11.96 2.24
CA ASN A 63 13.63 12.65 1.60
C ASN A 63 12.33 12.50 2.42
N PRO A 64 12.27 12.93 3.69
CA PRO A 64 11.13 12.67 4.57
C PRO A 64 9.82 13.27 4.04
N ASP A 65 9.86 14.48 3.49
CA ASP A 65 8.67 15.18 2.96
C ASP A 65 8.06 14.44 1.77
N LYS A 66 8.89 13.87 0.90
CA LYS A 66 8.43 13.03 -0.22
C LYS A 66 7.63 11.82 0.27
N PHE A 67 8.09 11.18 1.35
CA PHE A 67 7.38 10.04 1.94
C PHE A 67 6.09 10.46 2.63
N TRP A 68 6.11 11.58 3.35
CA TRP A 68 4.92 12.13 3.98
C TRP A 68 3.85 12.49 2.95
N GLU A 69 4.24 13.24 1.91
CA GLU A 69 3.33 13.62 0.83
C GLU A 69 2.70 12.40 0.16
N ASN A 70 3.52 11.44 -0.26
CA ASN A 70 3.02 10.28 -1.00
C ASN A 70 2.25 9.28 -0.13
N ASN A 71 2.79 8.93 1.05
CA ASN A 71 2.23 7.84 1.85
C ASN A 71 1.09 8.29 2.77
N VAL A 72 1.06 9.57 3.15
CA VAL A 72 0.06 10.09 4.09
C VAL A 72 -0.97 10.94 3.37
N LYS A 73 -0.53 12.07 2.77
CA LYS A 73 -1.49 13.02 2.18
C LYS A 73 -2.21 12.45 0.97
N LYS A 74 -1.47 11.83 0.03
CA LYS A 74 -2.07 11.26 -1.18
C LYS A 74 -2.94 10.02 -0.91
N SER A 75 -2.82 9.38 0.25
CA SER A 75 -3.73 8.30 0.64
C SER A 75 -5.08 8.78 1.15
N GLN A 76 -5.22 10.08 1.51
CA GLN A 76 -6.45 10.59 2.11
C GLN A 76 -7.69 10.47 1.21
N PRO A 77 -7.65 10.83 -0.09
CA PRO A 77 -8.84 10.70 -0.96
C PRO A 77 -9.40 9.27 -0.98
N LEU A 78 -8.49 8.27 -0.97
CA LEU A 78 -8.88 6.85 -0.92
C LEU A 78 -9.49 6.48 0.44
N PHE A 79 -8.90 6.95 1.54
CA PHE A 79 -9.42 6.71 2.89
C PHE A 79 -10.78 7.38 3.08
N ASP A 80 -10.95 8.60 2.56
CA ASP A 80 -12.22 9.34 2.61
C ASP A 80 -13.31 8.65 1.80
N TYR A 81 -12.97 8.12 0.62
CA TYR A 81 -13.88 7.27 -0.15
C TYR A 81 -14.31 6.04 0.66
N CYS A 82 -13.37 5.29 1.24
CA CYS A 82 -13.68 4.11 2.03
C CYS A 82 -14.55 4.45 3.26
N ARG A 83 -14.27 5.58 3.90
CA ARG A 83 -15.06 6.08 5.05
C ARG A 83 -16.47 6.47 4.65
N LYS A 84 -16.60 7.24 3.56
CA LYS A 84 -17.88 7.75 3.06
C LYS A 84 -18.84 6.62 2.66
N TYR A 85 -18.32 5.60 1.99
CA TYR A 85 -19.14 4.51 1.47
C TYR A 85 -19.06 3.22 2.29
N ASN A 86 -18.42 3.26 3.45
CA ASN A 86 -18.18 2.12 4.34
C ASN A 86 -17.51 0.92 3.63
N VAL A 87 -16.63 1.19 2.67
CA VAL A 87 -15.92 0.16 1.91
C VAL A 87 -14.85 -0.49 2.80
N ARG A 88 -14.74 -1.82 2.72
CA ARG A 88 -13.68 -2.56 3.41
C ARG A 88 -12.31 -2.17 2.86
N LEU A 89 -11.43 -1.65 3.73
CA LEU A 89 -10.06 -1.27 3.38
C LEU A 89 -9.05 -2.26 3.99
N LEU A 90 -8.24 -2.88 3.14
CA LEU A 90 -7.03 -3.59 3.53
C LEU A 90 -5.83 -2.72 3.10
N TYR A 91 -4.91 -2.43 4.00
CA TYR A 91 -3.78 -1.56 3.64
C TYR A 91 -2.44 -2.07 4.17
N ALA A 92 -1.39 -1.79 3.39
CA ALA A 92 -0.04 -2.12 3.76
C ALA A 92 0.47 -1.17 4.86
N SER A 93 0.56 -1.68 6.09
CA SER A 93 1.37 -1.10 7.15
C SER A 93 2.77 -1.76 7.15
N SER A 94 3.51 -1.63 8.20
CA SER A 94 4.87 -2.16 8.34
C SER A 94 5.12 -2.60 9.78
N ALA A 95 5.92 -3.64 9.97
CA ALA A 95 6.46 -3.99 11.28
C ALA A 95 7.16 -2.80 11.95
N GLY A 96 7.80 -1.93 11.14
CA GLY A 96 8.40 -0.68 11.61
C GLY A 96 7.42 0.31 12.26
N ALA A 97 6.12 0.20 12.00
CA ALA A 97 5.12 1.04 12.65
C ALA A 97 4.99 0.78 14.17
N HIS A 98 5.52 -0.33 14.68
CA HIS A 98 5.65 -0.57 16.11
C HIS A 98 6.66 0.38 16.78
N GLY A 99 7.82 0.57 16.13
CA GLY A 99 8.86 1.53 16.53
C GLY A 99 8.85 2.78 15.63
N TRP A 100 7.70 3.40 15.45
CA TRP A 100 7.45 4.44 14.45
C TRP A 100 8.36 5.66 14.53
N TRP A 101 8.93 5.95 15.70
CA TRP A 101 9.85 7.09 15.95
C TRP A 101 11.25 6.89 15.32
N GLN A 102 11.59 5.70 14.83
CA GLN A 102 12.92 5.38 14.36
C GLN A 102 13.28 5.97 13.01
N ASN A 103 12.28 6.18 12.13
CA ASN A 103 12.53 6.72 10.80
C ASN A 103 11.25 7.27 10.14
N PRO A 104 11.37 8.19 9.16
CA PRO A 104 10.23 8.82 8.52
C PRO A 104 9.27 7.84 7.81
N TYR A 105 9.77 6.77 7.20
CA TYR A 105 8.91 5.74 6.60
C TYR A 105 7.99 5.10 7.65
N ALA A 106 8.55 4.71 8.79
CA ALA A 106 7.77 4.12 9.89
C ALA A 106 6.72 5.09 10.44
N ILE A 107 7.06 6.38 10.54
CA ILE A 107 6.10 7.45 10.90
C ILE A 107 4.92 7.46 9.93
N THR A 108 5.18 7.43 8.59
CA THR A 108 4.09 7.45 7.60
C THR A 108 3.17 6.24 7.72
N LYS A 109 3.73 5.05 7.99
CA LYS A 109 2.92 3.84 8.18
C LYS A 109 2.10 3.90 9.47
N LYS A 110 2.67 4.41 10.55
CA LYS A 110 1.92 4.64 11.79
C LYS A 110 0.81 5.66 11.61
N MET A 111 1.05 6.73 10.86
CA MET A 111 0.03 7.74 10.57
C MET A 111 -1.13 7.13 9.78
N ASN A 112 -0.85 6.26 8.80
CA ASN A 112 -1.91 5.54 8.08
C ASN A 112 -2.76 4.65 9.02
N GLU A 113 -2.14 3.98 10.01
CA GLU A 113 -2.90 3.23 11.02
C GLU A 113 -3.83 4.12 11.86
N ILE A 114 -3.38 5.34 12.20
CA ILE A 114 -4.18 6.31 12.98
C ILE A 114 -5.34 6.87 12.16
N GLN A 115 -5.12 7.12 10.87
CA GLN A 115 -6.10 7.76 9.99
C GLN A 115 -7.03 6.78 9.27
N ALA A 116 -6.75 5.49 9.32
CA ALA A 116 -7.53 4.47 8.61
C ALA A 116 -9.01 4.47 9.03
N PRO A 117 -9.95 4.24 8.10
CA PRO A 117 -11.36 4.05 8.40
C PRO A 117 -11.61 2.92 9.41
N LEU A 118 -12.71 2.97 10.14
CA LEU A 118 -13.08 1.90 11.10
C LEU A 118 -13.21 0.53 10.42
N ASN A 119 -13.79 0.50 9.20
CA ASN A 119 -13.90 -0.75 8.43
C ASN A 119 -12.60 -1.06 7.68
N SER A 120 -11.49 -1.19 8.41
CA SER A 120 -10.18 -1.44 7.81
C SER A 120 -9.35 -2.47 8.57
N VAL A 121 -8.33 -3.01 7.87
CA VAL A 121 -7.27 -3.85 8.46
C VAL A 121 -5.93 -3.37 7.94
N GLY A 122 -5.06 -2.94 8.85
CA GLY A 122 -3.66 -2.65 8.57
C GLY A 122 -2.80 -3.90 8.69
N MET A 123 -2.18 -4.29 7.61
CA MET A 123 -1.27 -5.45 7.56
C MET A 123 0.16 -4.97 7.80
N ARG A 124 0.74 -5.28 8.94
CA ARG A 124 2.14 -4.94 9.26
C ARG A 124 3.08 -5.94 8.61
N PHE A 125 3.44 -5.68 7.37
CA PHE A 125 4.41 -6.50 6.67
C PHE A 125 5.80 -6.42 7.33
N PHE A 126 6.43 -7.58 7.45
CA PHE A 126 7.86 -7.75 7.62
C PHE A 126 8.54 -7.79 6.26
N ASN A 127 9.69 -8.44 6.14
CA ASN A 127 10.31 -8.64 4.84
C ASN A 127 9.46 -9.60 4.00
N VAL A 128 9.04 -9.14 2.83
CA VAL A 128 8.27 -9.94 1.88
C VAL A 128 9.23 -10.48 0.83
N TRP A 129 9.15 -11.78 0.60
CA TRP A 129 10.01 -12.50 -0.33
C TRP A 129 9.19 -13.21 -1.40
N ALA A 130 9.74 -13.29 -2.61
CA ALA A 130 9.25 -14.14 -3.70
C ALA A 130 10.40 -14.44 -4.68
N GLU A 131 10.29 -15.54 -5.43
CA GLU A 131 11.29 -15.94 -6.42
C GLU A 131 11.46 -14.94 -7.57
N LYS A 132 10.40 -14.17 -7.88
CA LYS A 132 10.41 -13.16 -8.94
C LYS A 132 9.88 -11.83 -8.42
N GLY A 133 10.52 -10.75 -8.87
CA GLY A 133 10.01 -9.39 -8.68
C GLY A 133 10.32 -8.74 -7.34
N SER A 134 11.00 -9.42 -6.41
CA SER A 134 11.55 -8.72 -5.25
C SER A 134 12.55 -7.67 -5.76
N ARG A 135 12.38 -6.43 -5.33
CA ARG A 135 13.39 -5.39 -5.57
C ARG A 135 14.66 -5.80 -4.85
N ASP A 136 15.82 -5.17 -5.20
CA ASP A 136 17.13 -5.24 -4.55
C ASP A 136 17.04 -5.52 -3.04
N ASP A 137 16.41 -6.62 -2.73
CA ASP A 137 16.17 -7.05 -1.38
C ASP A 137 17.40 -7.84 -0.96
N MET A 138 18.16 -7.24 -0.07
CA MET A 138 19.35 -7.84 0.51
C MET A 138 19.07 -9.27 0.99
N LEU A 139 17.86 -9.53 1.50
CA LEU A 139 17.45 -10.86 1.94
C LEU A 139 17.31 -11.83 0.78
N TYR A 140 16.74 -11.40 -0.35
CA TYR A 140 16.61 -12.23 -1.55
C TYR A 140 17.97 -12.59 -2.15
N GLU A 141 18.87 -11.61 -2.24
CA GLU A 141 20.24 -11.86 -2.71
C GLU A 141 21.03 -12.75 -1.75
N MET A 142 20.81 -12.64 -0.45
CA MET A 142 21.40 -13.55 0.54
C MET A 142 20.89 -15.00 0.44
N LEU A 143 19.61 -15.17 0.08
CA LEU A 143 19.00 -16.51 -0.04
C LEU A 143 19.33 -17.20 -1.36
N LYS A 144 19.89 -16.49 -2.36
CA LYS A 144 20.38 -17.05 -3.62
C LYS A 144 21.77 -17.68 -3.53
N GLN A 145 22.52 -17.40 -2.50
CA GLN A 145 23.86 -17.93 -2.24
C GLN A 145 23.78 -19.28 -1.52
#